data_bc4a4190cbb76f14246c25db75f19769
#
_entry.id   bc4a4190cbb76f14246c25db75f19769
#
_cell.length_a   1.000
_cell.length_b   1.000
_cell.length_c   1.000
_cell.angle_alpha   90.00
_cell.angle_beta   90.00
_cell.angle_gamma   90.00
#
_symmetry.space_group_name_H-M   'P 1'
#
loop_
_entity.id
_entity.type
_entity.pdbx_description
1 polymer ?
#
loop_
_entity_poly.entity_id
_entity_poly.type
_entity_poly.pdbx_seq_one_letter_code
_entity_poly.pdbx_strand_id
1 'polypeptide(L)'
;MFFTDQNEPSEKTGYLNEAFRLFHLRDQASREFSWHYHDFHKVVIFLSGKATYHIEGRSYPLKPWDILLVDRHAIHRPEIDSSVPYERFILWIQNDLPYQELLSCFQKARDRSYNLIRLSSGLQEKLKEILFQLEDSARTQAFGQDILTQALFQEFMVYLNRIFLEKQYIYDKKSYSYDSQIASLLQYINHNLQADLSVEKLASRYYVSKYH
;
A
#
# COMPACT_ATOMS: atom_id res chain seq x y z
N MET A 1 -3.43 -17.18 12.58
CA MET A 1 -3.28 -18.26 11.60
C MET A 1 -2.56 -17.68 10.39
N PHE A 2 -1.25 -17.90 10.32
CA PHE A 2 -0.42 -17.34 9.24
C PHE A 2 -0.47 -18.32 8.09
N PHE A 3 -1.07 -17.91 7.01
CA PHE A 3 -0.92 -18.61 5.74
C PHE A 3 0.31 -18.03 5.04
N THR A 4 1.34 -18.84 4.90
CA THR A 4 2.26 -18.74 3.78
C THR A 4 1.47 -19.12 2.52
N ASP A 5 0.44 -18.33 2.21
CA ASP A 5 -0.34 -18.57 1.03
C ASP A 5 0.39 -17.93 -0.15
N GLN A 6 0.91 -18.78 -1.03
CA GLN A 6 1.51 -18.41 -2.30
C GLN A 6 0.48 -17.83 -3.29
N ASN A 7 -0.73 -17.53 -2.82
CA ASN A 7 -1.83 -17.02 -3.61
C ASN A 7 -2.38 -15.73 -2.97
N GLU A 8 -1.91 -14.55 -3.42
CA GLU A 8 -2.83 -13.42 -3.46
C GLU A 8 -3.98 -13.84 -4.39
N PRO A 9 -5.21 -13.93 -3.91
CA PRO A 9 -6.32 -14.33 -4.78
C PRO A 9 -6.47 -13.31 -5.91
N SER A 10 -6.39 -13.77 -7.13
CA SER A 10 -6.89 -13.03 -8.28
C SER A 10 -8.39 -12.84 -8.08
N GLU A 11 -8.86 -11.63 -8.12
CA GLU A 11 -10.24 -11.17 -8.03
C GLU A 11 -10.83 -11.08 -6.62
N LYS A 12 -11.10 -9.83 -6.16
CA LYS A 12 -12.07 -9.40 -5.12
C LYS A 12 -12.15 -10.22 -3.82
N THR A 13 -11.05 -10.63 -3.25
CA THR A 13 -11.09 -11.44 -2.04
C THR A 13 -10.19 -10.89 -0.96
N GLY A 14 -10.59 -9.78 -0.39
CA GLY A 14 -10.00 -9.29 0.82
C GLY A 14 -11.09 -8.85 1.76
N TYR A 15 -11.79 -9.79 2.39
CA TYR A 15 -12.49 -9.48 3.62
C TYR A 15 -11.50 -9.60 4.76
N LEU A 16 -11.18 -8.48 5.37
CA LEU A 16 -10.39 -8.45 6.58
C LEU A 16 -11.37 -8.46 7.76
N ASN A 17 -11.46 -9.58 8.48
CA ASN A 17 -12.36 -9.74 9.64
C ASN A 17 -11.68 -9.40 10.98
N GLU A 18 -10.45 -8.91 10.94
CA GLU A 18 -9.60 -8.53 12.07
C GLU A 18 -9.10 -7.11 11.90
N ALA A 19 -8.67 -6.46 12.98
CA ALA A 19 -8.21 -5.07 12.95
C ALA A 19 -7.07 -4.85 11.92
N PHE A 20 -6.18 -5.82 11.81
CA PHE A 20 -5.10 -5.83 10.82
C PHE A 20 -4.61 -7.25 10.55
N ARG A 21 -3.90 -7.44 9.43
CA ARG A 21 -3.19 -8.68 9.09
C ARG A 21 -1.84 -8.38 8.47
N LEU A 22 -0.79 -9.01 8.97
CA LEU A 22 0.56 -8.90 8.45
C LEU A 22 0.91 -10.15 7.62
N PHE A 23 1.51 -9.92 6.45
CA PHE A 23 2.06 -10.94 5.56
C PHE A 23 3.54 -10.64 5.32
N HIS A 24 4.38 -11.65 5.35
CA HIS A 24 5.74 -11.61 4.83
C HIS A 24 5.80 -12.56 3.64
N LEU A 25 5.97 -12.02 2.45
CA LEU A 25 5.87 -12.76 1.20
C LEU A 25 7.18 -12.67 0.42
N ARG A 26 7.62 -13.81 -0.08
CA ARG A 26 8.74 -13.91 -1.01
C ARG A 26 8.37 -14.89 -2.11
N ASP A 27 8.23 -14.38 -3.31
CA ASP A 27 7.88 -15.17 -4.47
C ASP A 27 8.69 -14.74 -5.70
N GLN A 28 8.69 -15.59 -6.72
CA GLN A 28 9.33 -15.35 -8.02
C GLN A 28 8.37 -15.71 -9.16
N ALA A 29 7.07 -15.70 -8.87
CA ALA A 29 6.08 -16.05 -9.87
C ALA A 29 5.95 -14.94 -10.91
N SER A 30 5.94 -15.30 -12.19
CA SER A 30 5.52 -14.42 -13.26
C SER A 30 4.01 -14.22 -13.12
N ARG A 31 3.59 -13.15 -12.48
CA ARG A 31 2.20 -12.75 -12.34
C ARG A 31 2.01 -11.35 -12.92
N GLU A 32 1.07 -11.23 -13.82
CA GLU A 32 0.51 -9.93 -14.16
C GLU A 32 -0.59 -9.62 -13.14
N PHE A 33 -0.41 -8.52 -12.42
CA PHE A 33 -1.44 -8.03 -11.52
C PHE A 33 -2.36 -7.10 -12.30
N SER A 34 -3.66 -7.39 -12.26
CA SER A 34 -4.68 -6.48 -12.78
C SER A 34 -4.79 -5.24 -11.90
N TRP A 35 -5.29 -4.14 -12.47
CA TRP A 35 -5.71 -2.99 -11.69
C TRP A 35 -6.84 -3.41 -10.73
N HIS A 36 -6.68 -3.10 -9.45
CA HIS A 36 -7.65 -3.48 -8.43
C HIS A 36 -7.68 -2.44 -7.29
N TYR A 37 -8.65 -2.58 -6.41
CA TYR A 37 -8.77 -1.83 -5.17
C TYR A 37 -9.29 -2.74 -4.06
N HIS A 38 -9.14 -2.31 -2.81
CA HIS A 38 -9.62 -3.00 -1.61
C HIS A 38 -10.47 -2.07 -0.75
N ASP A 39 -11.32 -2.64 0.10
CA ASP A 39 -12.10 -1.91 1.09
C ASP A 39 -11.36 -1.79 2.45
N PHE A 40 -10.06 -1.92 2.44
CA PHE A 40 -9.16 -1.75 3.57
C PHE A 40 -7.92 -0.96 3.15
N HIS A 41 -7.19 -0.42 4.13
CA HIS A 41 -5.92 0.24 3.89
C HIS A 41 -4.80 -0.80 3.78
N LYS A 42 -3.76 -0.49 3.00
CA LYS A 42 -2.62 -1.38 2.79
C LYS A 42 -1.32 -0.60 2.95
N VAL A 43 -0.41 -1.15 3.76
CA VAL A 43 0.98 -0.72 3.82
C VAL A 43 1.81 -1.79 3.14
N VAL A 44 2.62 -1.41 2.16
CA VAL A 44 3.58 -2.32 1.50
C VAL A 44 4.98 -1.88 1.86
N ILE A 45 5.77 -2.76 2.44
CA ILE A 45 7.19 -2.52 2.73
C ILE A 45 8.00 -3.42 1.79
N PHE A 46 8.69 -2.81 0.85
CA PHE A 46 9.49 -3.50 -0.14
C PHE A 46 10.86 -3.88 0.43
N LEU A 47 11.24 -5.14 0.38
CA LEU A 47 12.50 -5.64 0.94
C LEU A 47 13.54 -5.90 -0.13
N SER A 48 13.18 -6.67 -1.16
CA SER A 48 14.11 -7.01 -2.23
C SER A 48 13.37 -7.34 -3.53
N GLY A 49 14.12 -7.33 -4.64
CA GLY A 49 13.60 -7.59 -5.98
C GLY A 49 13.64 -6.36 -6.86
N LYS A 50 12.78 -6.33 -7.88
CA LYS A 50 12.63 -5.20 -8.79
C LYS A 50 11.16 -5.01 -9.10
N ALA A 51 10.60 -3.94 -8.63
CA ALA A 51 9.18 -3.64 -8.76
C ALA A 51 8.91 -2.15 -8.94
N THR A 52 7.88 -1.84 -9.71
CA THR A 52 7.25 -0.53 -9.77
C THR A 52 5.81 -0.65 -9.26
N TYR A 53 5.41 0.20 -8.35
CA TYR A 53 4.06 0.20 -7.82
C TYR A 53 3.27 1.38 -8.40
N HIS A 54 2.11 1.08 -8.98
CA HIS A 54 1.24 2.09 -9.58
C HIS A 54 0.07 2.36 -8.65
N ILE A 55 -0.17 3.63 -8.32
CA ILE A 55 -1.26 4.07 -7.43
C ILE A 55 -1.85 5.35 -8.00
N GLU A 56 -3.14 5.37 -8.34
CA GLU A 56 -3.86 6.58 -8.75
C GLU A 56 -3.12 7.42 -9.80
N GLY A 57 -2.63 6.76 -10.88
CA GLY A 57 -1.89 7.41 -11.98
C GLY A 57 -0.44 7.78 -11.65
N ARG A 58 0.10 7.33 -10.52
CA ARG A 58 1.50 7.51 -10.15
C ARG A 58 2.23 6.19 -10.15
N SER A 59 3.47 6.20 -10.62
CA SER A 59 4.32 5.02 -10.70
C SER A 59 5.57 5.23 -9.84
N TYR A 60 5.75 4.36 -8.87
CA TYR A 60 6.82 4.41 -7.88
C TYR A 60 7.80 3.24 -8.11
N PRO A 61 8.97 3.47 -8.76
CA PRO A 61 10.05 2.49 -8.77
C PRO A 61 10.58 2.29 -7.34
N LEU A 62 10.48 1.07 -6.83
CA LEU A 62 10.79 0.79 -5.44
C LEU A 62 12.27 0.54 -5.20
N LYS A 63 12.75 0.97 -4.04
CA LYS A 63 14.06 0.64 -3.47
C LYS A 63 13.87 -0.15 -2.17
N PRO A 64 14.82 -0.99 -1.78
CA PRO A 64 14.75 -1.72 -0.51
C PRO A 64 14.39 -0.79 0.66
N TRP A 65 13.41 -1.23 1.46
CA TRP A 65 12.81 -0.51 2.61
C TRP A 65 11.97 0.72 2.26
N ASP A 66 11.61 0.89 0.99
CA ASP A 66 10.53 1.81 0.65
C ASP A 66 9.21 1.30 1.22
N ILE A 67 8.41 2.23 1.76
CA ILE A 67 7.09 1.95 2.30
C ILE A 67 6.07 2.69 1.46
N LEU A 68 5.04 1.98 1.03
CA LEU A 68 3.91 2.54 0.28
C LEU A 68 2.65 2.55 1.14
N LEU A 69 1.96 3.67 1.13
CA LEU A 69 0.63 3.84 1.71
C LEU A 69 -0.41 3.72 0.60
N VAL A 70 -1.19 2.66 0.59
CA VAL A 70 -2.30 2.46 -0.32
C VAL A 70 -3.59 2.64 0.45
N ASP A 71 -4.28 3.75 0.18
CA ASP A 71 -5.54 4.06 0.83
C ASP A 71 -6.63 3.08 0.37
N ARG A 72 -7.65 2.84 1.21
CA ARG A 72 -8.81 2.06 0.79
C ARG A 72 -9.42 2.67 -0.48
N HIS A 73 -9.93 1.84 -1.35
CA HIS A 73 -10.48 2.19 -2.66
C HIS A 73 -9.49 2.83 -3.67
N ALA A 74 -8.23 3.09 -3.29
CA ALA A 74 -7.24 3.57 -4.24
C ALA A 74 -6.95 2.50 -5.29
N ILE A 75 -7.09 2.86 -6.56
CA ILE A 75 -6.81 1.96 -7.69
C ILE A 75 -5.29 1.78 -7.81
N HIS A 76 -4.84 0.55 -7.75
CA HIS A 76 -3.41 0.26 -7.76
C HIS A 76 -3.06 -1.08 -8.40
N ARG A 77 -1.80 -1.25 -8.77
CA ARG A 77 -1.21 -2.54 -9.14
C ARG A 77 0.31 -2.52 -8.92
N PRO A 78 0.93 -3.64 -8.53
CA PRO A 78 2.37 -3.85 -8.69
C PRO A 78 2.70 -4.29 -10.11
N GLU A 79 3.84 -3.82 -10.62
CA GLU A 79 4.53 -4.34 -11.79
C GLU A 79 5.86 -4.93 -11.33
N ILE A 80 6.05 -6.24 -11.51
CA ILE A 80 7.15 -6.99 -10.91
C ILE A 80 8.00 -7.62 -12.01
N ASP A 81 9.32 -7.45 -11.91
CA ASP A 81 10.27 -8.20 -12.71
C ASP A 81 10.47 -9.60 -12.11
N SER A 82 9.87 -10.61 -12.74
CA SER A 82 9.92 -11.99 -12.28
C SER A 82 11.30 -12.67 -12.45
N SER A 83 12.29 -11.98 -13.05
CA SER A 83 13.65 -12.51 -13.17
C SER A 83 14.38 -12.61 -11.83
N VAL A 84 13.91 -11.89 -10.81
CA VAL A 84 14.47 -11.87 -9.46
C VAL A 84 13.37 -12.10 -8.41
N PRO A 85 13.67 -12.73 -7.27
CA PRO A 85 12.70 -12.89 -6.19
C PRO A 85 12.20 -11.53 -5.69
N TYR A 86 10.89 -11.42 -5.50
CA TYR A 86 10.21 -10.25 -4.95
C TYR A 86 9.81 -10.50 -3.49
N GLU A 87 10.42 -9.76 -2.58
CA GLU A 87 10.19 -9.91 -1.15
C GLU A 87 9.63 -8.62 -0.55
N ARG A 88 8.58 -8.75 0.26
CA ARG A 88 7.87 -7.62 0.86
C ARG A 88 7.11 -8.04 2.12
N PHE A 89 6.91 -7.09 3.03
CA PHE A 89 5.81 -7.15 3.98
C PHE A 89 4.59 -6.44 3.41
N ILE A 90 3.41 -6.97 3.72
CA ILE A 90 2.13 -6.35 3.43
C ILE A 90 1.34 -6.33 4.72
N LEU A 91 0.87 -5.15 5.11
CA LEU A 91 -0.01 -4.95 6.25
C LEU A 91 -1.37 -4.48 5.73
N TRP A 92 -2.40 -5.31 5.91
CA TRP A 92 -3.80 -4.93 5.68
C TRP A 92 -4.37 -4.37 6.95
N ILE A 93 -5.14 -3.28 6.87
CA ILE A 93 -5.62 -2.54 8.03
C ILE A 93 -7.08 -2.17 7.80
N GLN A 94 -7.95 -2.58 8.71
CA GLN A 94 -9.37 -2.22 8.71
C GLN A 94 -9.55 -0.71 8.83
N ASN A 95 -10.63 -0.22 8.20
CA ASN A 95 -11.01 1.18 8.37
C ASN A 95 -11.64 1.47 9.75
N ASP A 96 -12.14 0.44 10.42
CA ASP A 96 -12.83 0.55 11.70
C ASP A 96 -11.91 0.18 12.88
N LEU A 97 -10.84 0.98 13.04
CA LEU A 97 -9.94 0.83 14.19
C LEU A 97 -10.47 1.59 15.41
N PRO A 98 -10.20 1.10 16.65
CA PRO A 98 -10.52 1.83 17.88
C PRO A 98 -9.88 3.23 17.93
N TYR A 99 -8.70 3.40 17.33
CA TYR A 99 -7.94 4.65 17.26
C TYR A 99 -7.85 5.10 15.80
N GLN A 100 -8.85 5.87 15.36
CA GLN A 100 -8.96 6.34 13.97
C GLN A 100 -7.79 7.23 13.53
N GLU A 101 -7.14 7.91 14.46
CA GLU A 101 -5.95 8.72 14.21
C GLU A 101 -4.77 7.94 13.63
N LEU A 102 -4.71 6.61 13.85
CA LEU A 102 -3.71 5.74 13.25
C LEU A 102 -3.83 5.65 11.72
N LEU A 103 -4.96 6.05 11.15
CA LEU A 103 -5.21 6.07 9.71
C LEU A 103 -4.89 7.43 9.05
N SER A 104 -4.46 8.43 9.83
CA SER A 104 -4.23 9.79 9.34
C SER A 104 -3.19 9.88 8.22
N CYS A 105 -2.18 8.98 8.22
CA CYS A 105 -1.18 8.94 7.15
C CYS A 105 -1.80 8.61 5.78
N PHE A 106 -2.81 7.75 5.71
CA PHE A 106 -3.51 7.43 4.45
C PHE A 106 -4.30 8.61 3.93
N GLN A 107 -5.09 9.28 4.81
CA GLN A 107 -5.79 10.52 4.44
C GLN A 107 -4.80 11.55 3.89
N LYS A 108 -3.68 11.73 4.58
CA LYS A 108 -2.67 12.72 4.20
C LYS A 108 -1.92 12.33 2.93
N ALA A 109 -1.72 11.04 2.66
CA ALA A 109 -1.15 10.54 1.39
C ALA A 109 -2.07 10.91 0.22
N ARG A 110 -3.38 10.73 0.37
CA ARG A 110 -4.40 11.14 -0.61
C ARG A 110 -4.37 12.66 -0.83
N ASP A 111 -4.41 13.47 0.23
CA ASP A 111 -4.39 14.93 0.14
C ASP A 111 -3.14 15.46 -0.56
N ARG A 112 -1.98 14.86 -0.27
CA ARG A 112 -0.70 15.24 -0.90
C ARG A 112 -0.50 14.61 -2.27
N SER A 113 -1.36 13.66 -2.65
CA SER A 113 -1.17 12.86 -3.85
C SER A 113 0.23 12.22 -3.91
N TYR A 114 0.70 11.70 -2.78
CA TYR A 114 2.03 11.11 -2.63
C TYR A 114 1.99 9.97 -1.62
N ASN A 115 2.41 8.78 -2.02
CA ASN A 115 2.19 7.53 -1.31
C ASN A 115 3.48 6.87 -0.79
N LEU A 116 4.66 7.40 -1.18
CA LEU A 116 5.95 6.77 -0.89
C LEU A 116 6.60 7.36 0.36
N ILE A 117 7.07 6.49 1.24
CA ILE A 117 7.95 6.83 2.38
C ILE A 117 9.29 6.16 2.12
N ARG A 118 10.32 6.97 1.90
CA ARG A 118 11.72 6.53 1.80
C ARG A 118 12.47 7.10 2.99
N LEU A 119 13.05 6.24 3.81
CA LEU A 119 13.61 6.61 5.10
C LEU A 119 15.12 6.82 5.05
N SER A 120 15.62 7.67 5.95
CA SER A 120 17.03 7.65 6.34
C SER A 120 17.33 6.40 7.17
N SER A 121 18.61 6.00 7.25
CA SER A 121 19.02 4.76 7.90
C SER A 121 18.55 4.62 9.36
N GLY A 122 18.60 5.70 10.16
CA GLY A 122 18.22 5.62 11.58
C GLY A 122 16.72 5.36 11.79
N LEU A 123 15.83 6.05 11.04
CA LEU A 123 14.40 5.81 11.12
C LEU A 123 14.00 4.44 10.53
N GLN A 124 14.73 4.01 9.50
CA GLN A 124 14.54 2.70 8.90
C GLN A 124 14.80 1.58 9.90
N GLU A 125 15.91 1.62 10.65
CA GLU A 125 16.24 0.60 11.65
C GLU A 125 15.18 0.52 12.76
N LYS A 126 14.65 1.65 13.22
CA LYS A 126 13.57 1.66 14.23
C LYS A 126 12.31 0.97 13.73
N LEU A 127 11.86 1.28 12.50
CA LEU A 127 10.67 0.62 11.94
C LEU A 127 10.91 -0.87 11.63
N LYS A 128 12.13 -1.24 11.21
CA LYS A 128 12.51 -2.66 11.04
C LYS A 128 12.36 -3.44 12.33
N GLU A 129 12.92 -2.92 13.43
CA GLU A 129 12.87 -3.57 14.74
C GLU A 129 11.43 -3.87 15.14
N ILE A 130 10.54 -2.87 15.07
CA ILE A 130 9.12 -3.04 15.41
C ILE A 130 8.45 -4.05 14.48
N LEU A 131 8.73 -3.97 13.18
CA LEU A 131 8.10 -4.84 12.19
C LEU A 131 8.47 -6.31 12.39
N PHE A 132 9.75 -6.61 12.68
CA PHE A 132 10.19 -7.98 12.96
C PHE A 132 9.67 -8.48 14.31
N GLN A 133 9.59 -7.62 15.33
CA GLN A 133 8.94 -7.98 16.60
C GLN A 133 7.46 -8.29 16.40
N LEU A 134 6.77 -7.50 15.56
CA LEU A 134 5.37 -7.74 15.21
C LEU A 134 5.20 -9.08 14.48
N GLU A 135 6.09 -9.38 13.52
CA GLU A 135 6.10 -10.66 12.81
C GLU A 135 6.32 -11.84 13.76
N ASP A 136 7.30 -11.74 14.65
CA ASP A 136 7.63 -12.80 15.61
C ASP A 136 6.49 -13.00 16.61
N SER A 137 6.00 -11.92 17.21
CA SER A 137 4.87 -11.96 18.15
C SER A 137 3.65 -12.62 17.50
N ALA A 138 3.36 -12.31 16.27
CA ALA A 138 2.22 -12.84 15.55
C ALA A 138 2.33 -14.35 15.23
N ARG A 139 3.56 -14.92 15.22
CA ARG A 139 3.82 -16.36 15.00
C ARG A 139 3.90 -17.18 16.27
N THR A 140 4.13 -16.55 17.41
CA THR A 140 4.40 -17.19 18.69
C THR A 140 3.09 -17.47 19.43
N GLN A 141 2.92 -18.67 19.97
CA GLN A 141 1.80 -19.00 20.87
C GLN A 141 2.28 -18.86 22.32
N ALA A 142 2.17 -17.67 22.90
CA ALA A 142 2.63 -17.38 24.24
C ALA A 142 1.57 -16.59 25.03
N PHE A 143 1.76 -16.53 26.35
CA PHE A 143 0.90 -15.71 27.21
C PHE A 143 0.90 -14.24 26.76
N GLY A 144 -0.29 -13.67 26.58
CA GLY A 144 -0.44 -12.27 26.18
C GLY A 144 -0.06 -11.95 24.74
N GLN A 145 0.12 -12.95 23.87
CA GLN A 145 0.47 -12.78 22.45
C GLN A 145 -0.41 -11.75 21.75
N ASP A 146 -1.73 -11.86 21.85
CA ASP A 146 -2.66 -10.96 21.19
C ASP A 146 -2.50 -9.52 21.66
N ILE A 147 -2.26 -9.34 22.97
CA ILE A 147 -2.03 -8.02 23.56
C ILE A 147 -0.73 -7.43 23.02
N LEU A 148 0.35 -8.22 22.99
CA LEU A 148 1.65 -7.78 22.49
C LEU A 148 1.59 -7.45 20.99
N THR A 149 0.96 -8.30 20.21
CA THR A 149 0.79 -8.10 18.75
C THR A 149 0.00 -6.81 18.47
N GLN A 150 -1.07 -6.54 19.21
CA GLN A 150 -1.82 -5.29 19.10
C GLN A 150 -0.98 -4.06 19.50
N ALA A 151 -0.22 -4.15 20.59
CA ALA A 151 0.66 -3.06 21.02
C ALA A 151 1.75 -2.72 20.00
N LEU A 152 2.40 -3.75 19.44
CA LEU A 152 3.42 -3.58 18.38
C LEU A 152 2.83 -3.01 17.08
N PHE A 153 1.65 -3.44 16.70
CA PHE A 153 0.93 -2.85 15.57
C PHE A 153 0.65 -1.36 15.80
N GLN A 154 0.14 -0.99 16.98
CA GLN A 154 -0.12 0.41 17.31
C GLN A 154 1.17 1.23 17.34
N GLU A 155 2.25 0.69 17.92
CA GLU A 155 3.56 1.34 17.92
C GLU A 155 4.06 1.59 16.49
N PHE A 156 4.01 0.58 15.62
CA PHE A 156 4.36 0.70 14.21
C PHE A 156 3.58 1.81 13.53
N MET A 157 2.25 1.83 13.68
CA MET A 157 1.38 2.81 13.07
C MET A 157 1.62 4.23 13.63
N VAL A 158 1.92 4.39 14.91
CA VAL A 158 2.27 5.69 15.51
C VAL A 158 3.55 6.23 14.87
N TYR A 159 4.61 5.43 14.77
CA TYR A 159 5.85 5.86 14.12
C TYR A 159 5.65 6.18 12.64
N LEU A 160 4.92 5.34 11.92
CA LEU A 160 4.60 5.55 10.51
C LEU A 160 3.88 6.88 10.29
N ASN A 161 2.87 7.18 11.12
CA ASN A 161 2.14 8.45 11.08
C ASN A 161 3.05 9.64 11.39
N ARG A 162 3.85 9.60 12.47
CA ARG A 162 4.79 10.67 12.82
C ARG A 162 5.72 10.97 11.65
N ILE A 163 6.36 9.94 11.10
CA ILE A 163 7.27 10.08 9.95
C ILE A 163 6.56 10.74 8.77
N PHE A 164 5.36 10.31 8.43
CA PHE A 164 4.68 10.81 7.25
C PHE A 164 4.05 12.20 7.45
N LEU A 165 3.43 12.44 8.59
CA LEU A 165 2.78 13.72 8.90
C LEU A 165 3.81 14.84 9.07
N GLU A 166 4.92 14.56 9.74
CA GLU A 166 6.01 15.51 10.02
C GLU A 166 7.03 15.61 8.87
N LYS A 167 6.81 14.88 7.77
CA LYS A 167 7.68 14.84 6.57
C LYS A 167 9.12 14.40 6.88
N GLN A 168 9.30 13.47 7.80
CA GLN A 168 10.60 12.90 8.16
C GLN A 168 11.07 11.83 7.15
N TYR A 169 10.70 11.94 5.90
CA TYR A 169 11.09 11.04 4.81
C TYR A 169 11.76 11.80 3.67
N ILE A 170 12.54 11.09 2.88
CA ILE A 170 13.22 11.66 1.72
C ILE A 170 12.19 11.88 0.62
N TYR A 171 11.86 13.15 0.37
CA TYR A 171 11.00 13.51 -0.76
C TYR A 171 11.86 13.80 -1.99
N ASP A 172 11.78 12.94 -2.98
CA ASP A 172 12.46 13.10 -4.27
C ASP A 172 11.41 13.10 -5.38
N LYS A 173 11.29 14.22 -6.11
CA LYS A 173 10.38 14.33 -7.27
C LYS A 173 10.70 13.32 -8.38
N LYS A 174 11.94 12.81 -8.43
CA LYS A 174 12.34 11.75 -9.37
C LYS A 174 11.98 10.34 -8.89
N SER A 175 11.48 10.21 -7.65
CA SER A 175 11.12 8.92 -7.08
C SER A 175 9.79 8.37 -7.61
N TYR A 176 9.07 9.13 -8.41
CA TYR A 176 7.85 8.69 -9.08
C TYR A 176 7.66 9.39 -10.42
N SER A 177 6.97 8.72 -11.33
CA SER A 177 6.41 9.32 -12.54
C SER A 177 4.91 9.58 -12.34
N TYR A 178 4.39 10.54 -13.04
CA TYR A 178 3.01 10.97 -12.94
C TYR A 178 2.36 11.03 -14.31
N ASP A 179 1.33 10.24 -14.49
CA ASP A 179 0.45 10.33 -15.65
C ASP A 179 -0.67 11.33 -15.34
N SER A 180 -0.49 12.56 -15.80
CA SER A 180 -1.44 13.64 -15.55
C SER A 180 -2.81 13.37 -16.18
N GLN A 181 -2.87 12.62 -17.27
CA GLN A 181 -4.10 12.29 -17.96
C GLN A 181 -4.93 11.29 -17.17
N ILE A 182 -4.30 10.20 -16.70
CA ILE A 182 -4.96 9.21 -15.83
C ILE A 182 -5.40 9.85 -14.52
N ALA A 183 -4.56 10.65 -13.89
CA ALA A 183 -4.93 11.29 -12.63
C ALA A 183 -6.09 12.29 -12.80
N SER A 184 -6.10 13.06 -13.89
CA SER A 184 -7.22 13.97 -14.19
C SER A 184 -8.51 13.21 -14.49
N LEU A 185 -8.43 12.06 -15.16
CA LEU A 185 -9.55 11.16 -15.39
C LEU A 185 -10.13 10.62 -14.09
N LEU A 186 -9.29 10.10 -13.20
CA LEU A 186 -9.70 9.58 -11.90
C LEU A 186 -10.33 10.69 -11.03
N GLN A 187 -9.72 11.87 -11.01
CA GLN A 187 -10.27 13.03 -10.32
C GLN A 187 -11.65 13.42 -10.86
N TYR A 188 -11.81 13.44 -12.19
CA TYR A 188 -13.10 13.73 -12.81
C TYR A 188 -14.16 12.71 -12.41
N ILE A 189 -13.86 11.42 -12.47
CA ILE A 189 -14.76 10.34 -12.06
C ILE A 189 -15.21 10.56 -10.61
N ASN A 190 -14.25 10.76 -9.69
CA ASN A 190 -14.54 10.93 -8.26
C ASN A 190 -15.42 12.16 -7.95
N HIS A 191 -15.33 13.23 -8.75
CA HIS A 191 -16.15 14.44 -8.55
C HIS A 191 -17.50 14.39 -9.28
N ASN A 192 -17.71 13.42 -10.17
CA ASN A 192 -18.89 13.37 -11.04
C ASN A 192 -19.60 12.01 -11.00
N LEU A 193 -19.63 11.34 -9.83
CA LEU A 193 -20.21 10.01 -9.68
C LEU A 193 -21.71 9.90 -10.09
N GLN A 194 -22.42 11.02 -10.14
CA GLN A 194 -23.82 11.09 -10.59
C GLN A 194 -23.95 11.44 -12.07
N ALA A 195 -22.86 11.70 -12.79
CA ALA A 195 -22.87 12.01 -14.20
C ALA A 195 -22.79 10.72 -15.06
N ASP A 196 -22.99 10.89 -16.37
CA ASP A 196 -22.72 9.82 -17.32
C ASP A 196 -21.21 9.58 -17.45
N LEU A 197 -20.73 8.50 -16.82
CA LEU A 197 -19.33 8.06 -16.80
C LEU A 197 -19.10 6.90 -17.79
N SER A 198 -19.89 6.82 -18.89
CA SER A 198 -19.64 5.82 -19.93
C SER A 198 -18.23 5.91 -20.49
N VAL A 199 -17.67 4.76 -20.87
CA VAL A 199 -16.31 4.68 -21.43
C VAL A 199 -16.17 5.57 -22.66
N GLU A 200 -17.20 5.64 -23.51
CA GLU A 200 -17.27 6.48 -24.70
C GLU A 200 -17.11 7.96 -24.34
N LYS A 201 -17.81 8.42 -23.31
CA LYS A 201 -17.77 9.82 -22.90
C LYS A 201 -16.47 10.20 -22.25
N LEU A 202 -15.93 9.31 -21.41
CA LEU A 202 -14.61 9.50 -20.80
C LEU A 202 -13.49 9.49 -21.86
N ALA A 203 -13.52 8.53 -22.77
CA ALA A 203 -12.55 8.43 -23.86
C ALA A 203 -12.56 9.69 -24.75
N SER A 204 -13.76 10.18 -25.12
CA SER A 204 -13.90 11.42 -25.88
C SER A 204 -13.37 12.63 -25.13
N ARG A 205 -13.68 12.77 -23.83
CA ARG A 205 -13.26 13.90 -23.01
C ARG A 205 -11.75 13.98 -22.80
N TYR A 206 -11.10 12.83 -22.68
CA TYR A 206 -9.66 12.74 -22.38
C TYR A 206 -8.81 12.38 -23.58
N TYR A 207 -9.40 12.30 -24.77
CA TYR A 207 -8.71 11.97 -26.03
C TYR A 207 -7.94 10.65 -25.96
N VAL A 208 -8.50 9.67 -25.28
CA VAL A 208 -7.93 8.32 -25.17
C VAL A 208 -8.75 7.32 -25.97
N SER A 209 -8.10 6.25 -26.42
CA SER A 209 -8.81 5.15 -27.08
C SER A 209 -9.64 4.37 -26.06
N LYS A 210 -10.88 4.06 -26.40
CA LYS A 210 -11.75 3.18 -25.59
C LYS A 210 -11.31 1.70 -25.57
N TYR A 211 -10.29 1.36 -26.34
CA TYR A 211 -9.78 -0.01 -26.50
C TYR A 211 -8.43 -0.24 -25.81
N HIS A 212 -7.96 0.69 -25.02
CA HIS A 212 -6.70 0.57 -24.25
C HIS A 212 -6.96 0.45 -22.78
#